data_687e2530224883c37229cc1b4d2af4e4
#
_entry.id   687e2530224883c37229cc1b4d2af4e4
#
_cell.length_a   1.000
_cell.length_b   1.000
_cell.length_c   1.000
_cell.angle_alpha   90.00
_cell.angle_beta   90.00
_cell.angle_gamma   90.00
#
_symmetry.space_group_name_H-M   'P 1'
#
loop_
_entity.id
_entity.type
_entity.pdbx_description
1 polymer ?
#
loop_
_entity_poly.entity_id
_entity_poly.type
_entity_poly.pdbx_seq_one_letter_code
_entity_poly.pdbx_strand_id
1 'polypeptide(L)'
;LSMEEFILGNRKTAKKQDELVSNIFVPHPGKNAFGNFEKLGARAYLVISIVMVGVVAELNEQDEILNLKVAVGACSPVAQRLRLLEKECVGQRLKSIEIHPKHLELLDPIDDVRASANYRNAVVPELLKRAITGVV
;
A
#
# COMPACT_ATOMS: atom_id res chain seq x y z
N LEU A 1 18.39 -7.94 1.23
CA LEU A 1 17.22 -8.08 0.35
C LEU A 1 16.20 -7.00 0.65
N SER A 2 15.51 -6.49 -0.35
CA SER A 2 14.31 -5.69 -0.16
C SER A 2 13.15 -6.55 0.35
N MET A 3 12.08 -5.92 0.89
CA MET A 3 10.89 -6.67 1.29
C MET A 3 10.21 -7.39 0.13
N GLU A 4 10.25 -6.78 -1.07
CA GLU A 4 9.70 -7.38 -2.30
C GLU A 4 10.47 -8.64 -2.73
N GLU A 5 11.80 -8.64 -2.57
CA GLU A 5 12.65 -9.82 -2.85
C GLU A 5 12.56 -10.86 -1.74
N PHE A 6 12.29 -10.45 -0.52
CA PHE A 6 12.27 -11.33 0.64
C PHE A 6 10.93 -12.05 0.85
N ILE A 7 9.80 -11.37 0.70
CA ILE A 7 8.46 -11.95 0.90
C ILE A 7 7.92 -12.45 -0.44
N LEU A 8 7.93 -13.76 -0.62
CA LEU A 8 7.55 -14.42 -1.88
C LEU A 8 6.07 -14.87 -1.92
N GLY A 9 5.37 -14.84 -0.80
CA GLY A 9 3.98 -15.29 -0.69
C GLY A 9 3.56 -15.55 0.76
N ASN A 10 2.36 -16.08 0.93
CA ASN A 10 1.87 -16.44 2.26
C ASN A 10 2.79 -17.46 2.93
N ARG A 11 3.39 -17.09 4.06
CA ARG A 11 4.37 -17.89 4.82
C ARG A 11 5.59 -18.35 4.00
N LYS A 12 5.86 -17.70 2.88
CA LYS A 12 6.98 -18.03 1.99
C LYS A 12 7.92 -16.84 1.88
N THR A 13 9.19 -17.06 2.20
CA THR A 13 10.25 -16.05 2.12
C THR A 13 11.44 -16.60 1.34
N ALA A 14 12.33 -15.71 0.91
CA ALA A 14 13.60 -16.07 0.27
C ALA A 14 14.67 -16.60 1.25
N LYS A 15 14.35 -16.67 2.56
CA LYS A 15 15.25 -17.17 3.61
C LYS A 15 15.58 -18.65 3.36
N LYS A 16 16.86 -18.99 3.37
CA LYS A 16 17.33 -20.40 3.31
C LYS A 16 17.14 -21.09 4.66
N GLN A 17 17.28 -22.41 4.65
CA GLN A 17 17.06 -23.24 5.85
C GLN A 17 18.10 -22.96 6.96
N ASP A 18 19.32 -22.65 6.58
CA ASP A 18 20.46 -22.34 7.43
C ASP A 18 20.63 -20.85 7.74
N GLU A 19 19.68 -20.02 7.34
CA GLU A 19 19.67 -18.57 7.59
C GLU A 19 18.66 -18.19 8.68
N LEU A 20 18.91 -17.04 9.31
CA LEU A 20 17.97 -16.37 10.20
C LEU A 20 17.88 -14.87 9.83
N VAL A 21 16.74 -14.28 10.08
CA VAL A 21 16.57 -12.82 9.94
C VAL A 21 17.18 -12.17 11.18
N SER A 22 18.30 -11.48 11.02
CA SER A 22 18.99 -10.81 12.13
C SER A 22 18.43 -9.41 12.39
N ASN A 23 18.10 -8.68 11.32
CA ASN A 23 17.65 -7.30 11.42
C ASN A 23 16.63 -6.96 10.31
N ILE A 24 15.74 -6.00 10.61
CA ILE A 24 14.89 -5.33 9.65
C ILE A 24 15.29 -3.85 9.67
N PHE A 25 15.76 -3.33 8.53
CA PHE A 25 16.09 -1.93 8.39
C PHE A 25 14.90 -1.16 7.82
N VAL A 26 14.37 -0.24 8.61
CA VAL A 26 13.32 0.68 8.19
C VAL A 26 13.96 2.06 8.02
N PRO A 27 14.09 2.58 6.77
CA PRO A 27 14.61 3.92 6.55
C PRO A 27 13.75 4.95 7.27
N HIS A 28 14.38 5.91 7.94
CA HIS A 28 13.64 7.00 8.54
C HIS A 28 13.02 7.86 7.44
N PRO A 29 11.71 8.14 7.47
CA PRO A 29 11.09 9.07 6.53
C PRO A 29 11.60 10.49 6.78
N GLY A 30 11.43 11.39 5.81
CA GLY A 30 11.77 12.81 5.94
C GLY A 30 11.10 13.47 7.15
N LYS A 31 11.60 14.62 7.60
CA LYS A 31 11.06 15.33 8.77
C LYS A 31 9.60 15.75 8.61
N ASN A 32 9.17 16.03 7.38
CA ASN A 32 7.81 16.43 7.03
C ASN A 32 7.02 15.24 6.41
N ALA A 33 7.34 14.03 6.79
CA ALA A 33 6.63 12.85 6.32
C ALA A 33 5.46 12.52 7.25
N PHE A 34 4.34 12.22 6.67
CA PHE A 34 3.10 11.80 7.31
C PHE A 34 2.74 10.38 6.87
N GLY A 35 2.15 9.60 7.75
CA GLY A 35 1.68 8.26 7.45
C GLY A 35 0.20 8.10 7.71
N ASN A 36 -0.47 7.35 6.86
CA ASN A 36 -1.86 6.97 7.06
C ASN A 36 -2.10 5.50 6.68
N PHE A 37 -3.12 4.91 7.26
CA PHE A 37 -3.49 3.52 7.04
C PHE A 37 -5.00 3.36 7.00
N GLU A 38 -5.50 2.78 5.92
CA GLU A 38 -6.91 2.43 5.75
C GLU A 38 -7.08 0.92 5.62
N LYS A 39 -8.14 0.40 6.26
CA LYS A 39 -8.45 -1.02 6.24
C LYS A 39 -9.94 -1.26 6.09
N LEU A 40 -10.30 -2.04 5.09
CA LEU A 40 -11.64 -2.60 4.93
C LEU A 40 -11.67 -4.04 5.47
N GLY A 41 -12.62 -4.32 6.32
CA GLY A 41 -12.92 -5.65 6.86
C GLY A 41 -14.41 -5.84 7.06
N ALA A 42 -14.84 -7.07 7.32
CA ALA A 42 -16.26 -7.40 7.56
C ALA A 42 -16.79 -6.83 8.92
N ARG A 43 -15.92 -6.37 9.78
CA ARG A 43 -16.24 -5.74 11.08
C ARG A 43 -15.12 -4.80 11.51
N ALA A 44 -15.37 -3.94 12.50
CA ALA A 44 -14.44 -2.90 12.93
C ALA A 44 -13.13 -3.44 13.55
N TYR A 45 -13.18 -4.57 14.30
CA TYR A 45 -12.04 -5.06 15.05
C TYR A 45 -11.78 -6.55 14.81
N LEU A 46 -10.54 -6.98 15.04
CA LEU A 46 -10.10 -8.38 15.03
C LEU A 46 -10.55 -9.15 13.78
N VAL A 47 -10.33 -8.55 12.62
CA VAL A 47 -10.76 -9.12 11.34
C VAL A 47 -9.60 -9.14 10.35
N ILE A 48 -9.56 -10.17 9.49
CA ILE A 48 -8.65 -10.23 8.35
C ILE A 48 -9.13 -9.22 7.29
N SER A 49 -8.20 -8.50 6.70
CA SER A 49 -8.50 -7.46 5.73
C SER A 49 -9.15 -8.02 4.46
N ILE A 50 -10.17 -7.35 3.96
CA ILE A 50 -10.65 -7.46 2.58
C ILE A 50 -9.70 -6.69 1.66
N VAL A 51 -9.40 -5.44 2.03
CA VAL A 51 -8.37 -4.58 1.43
C VAL A 51 -7.70 -3.80 2.55
N MET A 52 -6.44 -3.49 2.42
CA MET A 52 -5.73 -2.55 3.28
C MET A 52 -4.75 -1.71 2.46
N VAL A 53 -4.60 -0.46 2.84
CA VAL A 53 -3.73 0.52 2.18
C VAL A 53 -2.88 1.21 3.23
N GLY A 54 -1.57 1.23 3.01
CA GLY A 54 -0.63 2.03 3.79
C GLY A 54 -0.03 3.12 2.92
N VAL A 55 0.05 4.34 3.44
CA VAL A 55 0.59 5.50 2.75
C VAL A 55 1.61 6.19 3.64
N VAL A 56 2.73 6.61 3.04
CA VAL A 56 3.66 7.58 3.62
C VAL A 56 3.88 8.65 2.57
N ALA A 57 3.59 9.90 2.91
CA ALA A 57 3.78 11.05 2.05
C ALA A 57 4.70 12.09 2.71
N GLU A 58 5.55 12.71 1.93
CA GLU A 58 6.37 13.84 2.32
C GLU A 58 5.97 15.04 1.46
N LEU A 59 5.63 16.15 2.12
CA LEU A 59 5.10 17.33 1.47
C LEU A 59 6.07 18.52 1.62
N ASN A 60 6.01 19.43 0.65
CA ASN A 60 6.63 20.74 0.78
C ASN A 60 5.70 21.73 1.50
N GLU A 61 6.15 22.97 1.69
CA GLU A 61 5.39 24.04 2.34
C GLU A 61 4.13 24.48 1.58
N GLN A 62 3.99 24.08 0.31
CA GLN A 62 2.85 24.36 -0.56
C GLN A 62 1.86 23.19 -0.66
N ASP A 63 1.99 22.17 0.21
CA ASP A 63 1.22 20.92 0.21
C ASP A 63 1.39 20.09 -1.06
N GLU A 64 2.53 20.22 -1.76
CA GLU A 64 2.86 19.40 -2.91
C GLU A 64 3.69 18.18 -2.49
N ILE A 65 3.45 17.06 -3.12
CA ILE A 65 4.09 15.79 -2.82
C ILE A 65 5.54 15.80 -3.30
N LEU A 66 6.49 15.73 -2.37
CA LEU A 66 7.90 15.50 -2.63
C LEU A 66 8.21 14.01 -2.79
N ASN A 67 7.58 13.18 -1.99
CA ASN A 67 7.74 11.73 -2.00
C ASN A 67 6.44 11.07 -1.56
N LEU A 68 6.07 10.00 -2.26
CA LEU A 68 4.89 9.20 -1.94
C LEU A 68 5.26 7.73 -1.95
N LYS A 69 4.82 7.00 -0.95
CA LYS A 69 4.92 5.53 -0.88
C LYS A 69 3.55 4.97 -0.56
N VAL A 70 3.04 4.11 -1.44
CA VAL A 70 1.71 3.53 -1.33
C VAL A 70 1.80 2.01 -1.47
N ALA A 71 1.29 1.29 -0.49
CA ALA A 71 1.23 -0.17 -0.53
C ALA A 71 -0.21 -0.65 -0.36
N VAL A 72 -0.63 -1.60 -1.19
CA VAL A 72 -1.92 -2.28 -1.10
C VAL A 72 -1.72 -3.72 -0.66
N GLY A 73 -2.39 -4.13 0.39
CA GLY A 73 -2.40 -5.50 0.89
C GLY A 73 -3.76 -6.16 0.74
N ALA A 74 -3.76 -7.49 0.84
CA ALA A 74 -4.92 -8.37 0.65
C ALA A 74 -5.52 -8.39 -0.77
N CYS A 75 -4.87 -7.76 -1.74
CA CYS A 75 -5.25 -7.74 -3.15
C CYS A 75 -4.21 -8.39 -4.07
N SER A 76 -3.31 -9.17 -3.53
CA SER A 76 -2.28 -9.95 -4.22
C SER A 76 -1.69 -10.95 -3.22
N PRO A 77 -0.93 -11.98 -3.66
CA PRO A 77 -0.28 -12.94 -2.75
C PRO A 77 0.62 -12.29 -1.70
N VAL A 78 1.21 -11.13 -2.01
CA VAL A 78 1.96 -10.26 -1.11
C VAL A 78 1.50 -8.82 -1.29
N ALA A 79 1.74 -7.94 -0.30
CA ALA A 79 1.44 -6.53 -0.45
C ALA A 79 2.26 -5.92 -1.61
N GLN A 80 1.60 -5.12 -2.43
CA GLN A 80 2.17 -4.51 -3.64
C GLN A 80 2.35 -3.00 -3.46
N ARG A 81 3.51 -2.49 -3.88
CA ARG A 81 3.78 -1.05 -3.99
C ARG A 81 3.26 -0.52 -5.33
N LEU A 82 2.47 0.54 -5.29
CA LEU A 82 1.91 1.18 -6.50
C LEU A 82 2.88 2.21 -7.08
N ARG A 83 4.04 1.75 -7.57
CA ARG A 83 5.17 2.61 -7.99
C ARG A 83 4.81 3.57 -9.13
N LEU A 84 3.91 3.19 -10.03
CA LEU A 84 3.45 4.08 -11.09
C LEU A 84 2.64 5.25 -10.52
N LEU A 85 1.70 4.97 -9.60
CA LEU A 85 0.95 6.00 -8.89
C LEU A 85 1.90 6.92 -8.10
N GLU A 86 2.83 6.35 -7.34
CA GLU A 86 3.81 7.09 -6.55
C GLU A 86 4.59 8.08 -7.41
N LYS A 87 5.07 7.65 -8.57
CA LYS A 87 5.84 8.48 -9.51
C LYS A 87 5.00 9.60 -10.12
N GLU A 88 3.77 9.28 -10.53
CA GLU A 88 2.89 10.26 -11.19
C GLU A 88 2.34 11.31 -10.21
N CYS A 89 2.30 11.02 -8.92
CA CYS A 89 1.82 11.96 -7.89
C CYS A 89 2.86 12.98 -7.44
N VAL A 90 4.14 12.79 -7.71
CA VAL A 90 5.19 13.75 -7.31
C VAL A 90 4.95 15.11 -7.97
N GLY A 91 5.00 16.18 -7.19
CA GLY A 91 4.72 17.55 -7.61
C GLY A 91 3.22 17.92 -7.65
N GLN A 92 2.32 16.96 -7.40
CA GLN A 92 0.88 17.23 -7.29
C GLN A 92 0.50 17.52 -5.84
N ARG A 93 -0.66 18.18 -5.65
CA ARG A 93 -1.28 18.32 -4.33
C ARG A 93 -2.07 17.07 -3.98
N LEU A 94 -2.08 16.67 -2.71
CA LEU A 94 -2.81 15.49 -2.24
C LEU A 94 -4.28 15.44 -2.69
N LYS A 95 -4.95 16.59 -2.67
CA LYS A 95 -6.38 16.70 -3.02
C LYS A 95 -6.66 16.57 -4.53
N SER A 96 -5.65 16.71 -5.38
CA SER A 96 -5.80 16.64 -6.85
C SER A 96 -5.41 15.29 -7.44
N ILE A 97 -5.03 14.33 -6.60
CA ILE A 97 -4.63 13.00 -7.07
C ILE A 97 -5.83 12.25 -7.66
N GLU A 98 -5.64 11.75 -8.87
CA GLU A 98 -6.57 10.84 -9.54
C GLU A 98 -5.98 9.43 -9.64
N ILE A 99 -6.81 8.44 -9.29
CA ILE A 99 -6.42 7.04 -9.36
C ILE A 99 -7.02 6.43 -10.61
N HIS A 100 -6.16 6.03 -11.54
CA HIS A 100 -6.54 5.44 -12.81
C HIS A 100 -6.36 3.91 -12.80
N PRO A 101 -7.09 3.15 -13.64
CA PRO A 101 -6.96 1.69 -13.73
C PRO A 101 -5.51 1.21 -13.93
N LYS A 102 -4.72 1.93 -14.72
CA LYS A 102 -3.30 1.62 -14.96
C LYS A 102 -2.44 1.53 -13.68
N HIS A 103 -2.83 2.23 -12.61
CA HIS A 103 -2.12 2.20 -11.32
C HIS A 103 -2.34 0.90 -10.56
N LEU A 104 -3.40 0.17 -10.91
CA LEU A 104 -3.88 -1.02 -10.18
C LEU A 104 -3.61 -2.32 -10.94
N GLU A 105 -3.07 -2.28 -12.15
CA GLU A 105 -2.86 -3.44 -13.04
C GLU A 105 -2.01 -4.56 -12.42
N LEU A 106 -1.14 -4.21 -11.47
CA LEU A 106 -0.31 -5.20 -10.78
C LEU A 106 -1.03 -5.93 -9.63
N LEU A 107 -2.25 -5.51 -9.29
CA LEU A 107 -3.04 -6.17 -8.25
C LEU A 107 -3.75 -7.40 -8.84
N ASP A 108 -3.67 -8.51 -8.11
CA ASP A 108 -4.27 -9.80 -8.48
C ASP A 108 -5.06 -10.39 -7.30
N PRO A 109 -6.23 -9.77 -6.97
CA PRO A 109 -7.04 -10.23 -5.85
C PRO A 109 -7.75 -11.55 -6.18
N ILE A 110 -7.91 -12.38 -5.16
CA ILE A 110 -8.63 -13.65 -5.23
C ILE A 110 -10.05 -13.53 -4.70
N ASP A 111 -10.91 -14.44 -5.15
CA ASP A 111 -12.19 -14.71 -4.49
C ASP A 111 -11.96 -15.56 -3.24
N ASP A 112 -12.52 -15.14 -2.12
CA ASP A 112 -12.53 -15.93 -0.89
C ASP A 112 -13.80 -15.67 -0.06
N VAL A 113 -13.90 -16.31 1.11
CA VAL A 113 -15.05 -16.18 2.03
C VAL A 113 -15.28 -14.73 2.52
N ARG A 114 -14.34 -13.83 2.32
CA ARG A 114 -14.41 -12.44 2.79
C ARG A 114 -14.97 -11.51 1.73
N ALA A 115 -14.58 -11.71 0.47
CA ALA A 115 -15.02 -10.89 -0.65
C ALA A 115 -14.58 -11.50 -1.99
N SER A 116 -15.29 -11.14 -3.06
CA SER A 116 -14.88 -11.45 -4.42
C SER A 116 -13.72 -10.55 -4.88
N ALA A 117 -12.96 -11.02 -5.87
CA ALA A 117 -11.92 -10.24 -6.55
C ALA A 117 -12.50 -8.95 -7.15
N ASN A 118 -13.69 -9.04 -7.76
CA ASN A 118 -14.39 -7.87 -8.32
C ASN A 118 -14.70 -6.81 -7.26
N TYR A 119 -15.18 -7.23 -6.09
CA TYR A 119 -15.45 -6.30 -4.99
C TYR A 119 -14.17 -5.64 -4.50
N ARG A 120 -13.09 -6.40 -4.32
CA ARG A 120 -11.79 -5.86 -3.91
C ARG A 120 -11.29 -4.81 -4.91
N ASN A 121 -11.32 -5.12 -6.21
CA ASN A 121 -10.94 -4.18 -7.26
C ASN A 121 -11.79 -2.91 -7.26
N ALA A 122 -13.09 -3.04 -7.01
CA ALA A 122 -14.01 -1.90 -6.98
C ALA A 122 -13.76 -0.95 -5.81
N VAL A 123 -13.32 -1.46 -4.64
CA VAL A 123 -13.15 -0.64 -3.43
C VAL A 123 -11.73 -0.09 -3.26
N VAL A 124 -10.72 -0.68 -3.90
CA VAL A 124 -9.31 -0.22 -3.80
C VAL A 124 -9.14 1.26 -4.13
N PRO A 125 -9.72 1.82 -5.24
CA PRO A 125 -9.56 3.24 -5.56
C PRO A 125 -10.06 4.17 -4.46
N GLU A 126 -11.19 3.85 -3.86
CA GLU A 126 -11.76 4.66 -2.77
C GLU A 126 -10.90 4.60 -1.50
N LEU A 127 -10.40 3.41 -1.12
CA LEU A 127 -9.48 3.29 0.01
C LEU A 127 -8.17 4.02 -0.23
N LEU A 128 -7.63 3.95 -1.43
CA LEU A 128 -6.44 4.71 -1.81
C LEU A 128 -6.66 6.21 -1.67
N LYS A 129 -7.78 6.71 -2.19
CA LYS A 129 -8.13 8.13 -2.07
C LYS A 129 -8.21 8.57 -0.62
N ARG A 130 -8.93 7.81 0.23
CA ARG A 130 -9.03 8.10 1.66
C ARG A 130 -7.67 8.06 2.35
N ALA A 131 -6.88 7.01 2.09
CA ALA A 131 -5.57 6.86 2.70
C ALA A 131 -4.64 8.01 2.33
N ILE A 132 -4.63 8.44 1.07
CA ILE A 132 -3.77 9.53 0.58
C ILE A 132 -4.25 10.89 1.11
N THR A 133 -5.55 11.19 1.04
CA THR A 133 -6.08 12.49 1.49
C THR A 133 -6.14 12.62 3.00
N GLY A 134 -6.14 11.53 3.74
CA GLY A 134 -6.13 11.50 5.20
C GLY A 134 -4.75 11.60 5.84
N VAL A 135 -3.70 11.89 5.05
CA VAL A 135 -2.33 12.09 5.53
C VAL A 135 -2.16 13.45 6.25
N VAL A 136 -3.11 14.37 6.05
CA VAL A 136 -3.14 15.74 6.60
C VAL A 136 -4.31 15.91 7.53
#